data_4be11f0c166a177bf2d133235e667354
#
_entry.id   4be11f0c166a177bf2d133235e667354
#
_cell.length_a   1.000
_cell.length_b   1.000
_cell.length_c   1.000
_cell.angle_alpha   90.00
_cell.angle_beta   90.00
_cell.angle_gamma   90.00
#
_symmetry.space_group_name_H-M   'P 1'
#
loop_
_entity.id
_entity.type
_entity.pdbx_description
1 polymer ?
#
loop_
_entity_poly.entity_id
_entity_poly.type
_entity_poly.pdbx_seq_one_letter_code
_entity_poly.pdbx_strand_id
1 'polypeptide(L)'
;LYTNNYKLFIMAEKKKYDFPTEIITLPSQGKCYPEKHPLSSGEIEIKYMTAREEEILASQNLIKKGVVLDMLFESIIADSTINPDDILIGDKNAIVLATRILGYGPEYKVKIPAGDEIEEVTVDLSKVSTNDVDPSKLNSDNVYSFVTPVGKNKIKFKLLTHGEEKKIEADVKAMQRLNKGGVTPELTTRYRYMIQSVDGKEDTKSIVDFINNKFLARDTREFRNYIKGIQPDMKMEFEFNNPYSGEREVTPIPMGVGFFWPGE
;
A
#
# COMPACT_ATOMS: atom_id res chain seq x y z
N LEU A 1 -18.16 28.92 8.66
CA LEU A 1 -18.98 27.74 8.32
C LEU A 1 -18.05 26.56 8.08
N TYR A 2 -17.62 25.94 9.18
CA TYR A 2 -16.85 24.69 9.15
C TYR A 2 -17.86 23.54 9.24
N THR A 3 -18.15 22.89 8.16
CA THR A 3 -18.98 21.69 8.12
C THR A 3 -18.14 20.49 7.70
N ASN A 4 -17.76 19.72 8.69
CA ASN A 4 -17.95 18.28 8.82
C ASN A 4 -17.46 17.37 7.67
N ASN A 5 -16.15 17.14 7.59
CA ASN A 5 -15.59 15.97 6.87
C ASN A 5 -15.56 14.67 7.74
N TYR A 6 -16.13 14.71 8.95
CA TYR A 6 -16.18 13.54 9.85
C TYR A 6 -17.40 12.64 9.67
N LYS A 7 -18.19 12.81 8.60
CA LYS A 7 -19.46 12.08 8.39
C LYS A 7 -19.40 10.94 7.40
N LEU A 8 -18.23 10.34 7.18
CA LEU A 8 -18.11 9.18 6.27
C LEU A 8 -18.09 7.81 6.96
N PHE A 9 -18.37 7.75 8.25
CA PHE A 9 -18.19 6.50 8.99
C PHE A 9 -19.38 6.19 9.90
N ILE A 10 -20.58 6.02 9.42
CA ILE A 10 -21.59 5.26 10.19
C ILE A 10 -22.82 5.06 9.28
N MET A 11 -23.05 3.85 8.80
CA MET A 11 -24.32 3.14 8.65
C MET A 11 -24.15 1.85 7.86
N ALA A 12 -23.88 0.75 8.55
CA ALA A 12 -24.21 -0.57 8.07
C ALA A 12 -24.81 -1.39 9.22
N GLU A 13 -25.82 -2.20 8.96
CA GLU A 13 -26.42 -3.10 9.93
C GLU A 13 -25.34 -3.98 10.55
N LYS A 14 -25.18 -3.88 11.89
CA LYS A 14 -24.20 -4.66 12.65
C LYS A 14 -24.46 -6.14 12.49
N LYS A 15 -23.64 -6.84 11.70
CA LYS A 15 -23.41 -8.26 11.95
C LYS A 15 -22.95 -8.35 13.39
N LYS A 16 -23.64 -9.17 14.19
CA LYS A 16 -23.42 -9.27 15.63
C LYS A 16 -22.15 -10.10 15.88
N TYR A 17 -21.00 -9.45 15.86
CA TYR A 17 -19.76 -10.03 16.37
C TYR A 17 -19.70 -9.83 17.89
N ASP A 18 -19.09 -10.77 18.63
CA ASP A 18 -18.89 -10.67 20.08
C ASP A 18 -17.76 -9.68 20.45
N PHE A 19 -17.17 -8.99 19.47
CA PHE A 19 -16.07 -8.04 19.60
C PHE A 19 -16.36 -6.75 18.80
N PRO A 20 -15.81 -5.60 19.19
CA PRO A 20 -16.01 -4.35 18.48
C PRO A 20 -15.31 -4.38 17.10
N THR A 21 -16.02 -3.89 16.10
CA THR A 21 -15.55 -3.77 14.71
C THR A 21 -15.74 -2.35 14.19
N GLU A 22 -14.99 -2.00 13.15
CA GLU A 22 -15.12 -0.74 12.42
C GLU A 22 -15.12 -1.02 10.91
N ILE A 23 -15.93 -0.27 10.16
CA ILE A 23 -15.98 -0.36 8.70
C ILE A 23 -15.06 0.69 8.12
N ILE A 24 -14.13 0.25 7.29
CA ILE A 24 -13.14 1.09 6.63
C ILE A 24 -13.49 1.22 5.16
N THR A 25 -13.60 2.45 4.66
CA THR A 25 -13.73 2.72 3.22
C THR A 25 -12.36 2.58 2.56
N LEU A 26 -12.30 1.77 1.51
CA LEU A 26 -11.08 1.50 0.76
C LEU A 26 -10.78 2.62 -0.25
N PRO A 27 -9.52 3.03 -0.45
CA PRO A 27 -9.13 3.98 -1.49
C PRO A 27 -9.61 3.61 -2.90
N SER A 28 -9.63 2.32 -3.23
CA SER A 28 -10.14 1.80 -4.51
C SER A 28 -11.65 1.97 -4.69
N GLN A 29 -12.40 2.22 -3.61
CA GLN A 29 -13.88 2.21 -3.59
C GLN A 29 -14.46 0.93 -4.22
N GLY A 30 -13.74 -0.19 -4.13
CA GLY A 30 -14.13 -1.48 -4.70
C GLY A 30 -13.99 -1.60 -6.23
N LYS A 31 -13.65 -0.51 -6.93
CA LYS A 31 -13.66 -0.43 -8.40
C LYS A 31 -12.57 -1.21 -9.11
N CYS A 32 -11.56 -1.66 -8.37
CA CYS A 32 -10.47 -2.50 -8.89
C CYS A 32 -10.67 -3.98 -8.58
N TYR A 33 -11.85 -4.38 -8.10
CA TYR A 33 -12.19 -5.77 -7.80
C TYR A 33 -13.36 -6.23 -8.67
N PRO A 34 -13.38 -7.51 -9.08
CA PRO A 34 -14.52 -8.09 -9.79
C PRO A 34 -15.82 -7.95 -8.98
N GLU A 35 -16.96 -7.79 -9.65
CA GLU A 35 -18.26 -7.53 -9.03
C GLU A 35 -18.63 -8.52 -7.91
N LYS A 36 -18.23 -9.79 -8.04
CA LYS A 36 -18.50 -10.84 -7.05
C LYS A 36 -17.46 -10.91 -5.92
N HIS A 37 -16.41 -10.11 -5.99
CA HIS A 37 -15.37 -10.10 -4.95
C HIS A 37 -15.91 -9.42 -3.69
N PRO A 38 -15.62 -9.92 -2.46
CA PRO A 38 -16.09 -9.29 -1.22
C PRO A 38 -15.75 -7.81 -1.10
N LEU A 39 -14.57 -7.40 -1.61
CA LEU A 39 -14.11 -6.01 -1.57
C LEU A 39 -14.69 -5.11 -2.67
N SER A 40 -15.57 -5.63 -3.54
CA SER A 40 -16.25 -4.83 -4.58
C SER A 40 -17.23 -3.80 -4.00
N SER A 41 -17.64 -3.96 -2.74
CA SER A 41 -18.42 -2.96 -1.99
C SER A 41 -17.64 -1.66 -1.75
N GLY A 42 -16.32 -1.69 -1.80
CA GLY A 42 -15.45 -0.56 -1.45
C GLY A 42 -15.23 -0.39 0.05
N GLU A 43 -15.66 -1.35 0.84
CA GLU A 43 -15.58 -1.33 2.31
C GLU A 43 -15.00 -2.64 2.83
N ILE A 44 -14.35 -2.57 3.99
CA ILE A 44 -13.89 -3.73 4.75
C ILE A 44 -14.17 -3.53 6.23
N GLU A 45 -14.65 -4.57 6.90
CA GLU A 45 -14.88 -4.57 8.35
C GLU A 45 -13.67 -5.16 9.06
N ILE A 46 -13.09 -4.41 9.99
CA ILE A 46 -11.95 -4.84 10.81
C ILE A 46 -12.28 -4.83 12.29
N LYS A 47 -11.68 -5.74 13.03
CA LYS A 47 -11.76 -5.84 14.49
C LYS A 47 -10.77 -4.86 15.13
N TYR A 48 -11.14 -4.36 16.31
CA TYR A 48 -10.17 -3.68 17.17
C TYR A 48 -9.08 -4.67 17.61
N MET A 49 -7.84 -4.19 17.66
CA MET A 49 -6.73 -5.00 18.19
C MET A 49 -6.92 -5.27 19.67
N THR A 50 -6.52 -6.46 20.07
CA THR A 50 -6.42 -6.91 21.46
C THR A 50 -4.96 -7.21 21.81
N ALA A 51 -4.68 -7.61 23.05
CA ALA A 51 -3.34 -8.05 23.45
C ALA A 51 -2.78 -9.18 22.55
N ARG A 52 -3.64 -9.99 21.93
CA ARG A 52 -3.22 -11.01 20.97
C ARG A 52 -2.58 -10.42 19.72
N GLU A 53 -3.18 -9.38 19.14
CA GLU A 53 -2.64 -8.71 17.97
C GLU A 53 -1.37 -7.93 18.32
N GLU A 54 -1.28 -7.38 19.54
CA GLU A 54 -0.04 -6.78 20.04
C GLU A 54 1.08 -7.82 20.16
N GLU A 55 0.80 -9.04 20.63
CA GLU A 55 1.77 -10.13 20.64
C GLU A 55 2.25 -10.51 19.24
N ILE A 56 1.35 -10.52 18.24
CA ILE A 56 1.71 -10.72 16.83
C ILE A 56 2.69 -9.64 16.38
N LEU A 57 2.35 -8.37 16.62
CA LEU A 57 3.19 -7.23 16.23
C LEU A 57 4.56 -7.25 16.93
N ALA A 58 4.62 -7.63 18.23
CA ALA A 58 5.85 -7.72 19.03
C ALA A 58 6.73 -8.94 18.72
N SER A 59 6.22 -9.92 17.98
CA SER A 59 6.91 -11.17 17.73
C SER A 59 8.14 -11.03 16.86
N GLN A 60 9.33 -11.02 17.45
CA GLN A 60 10.62 -10.94 16.73
C GLN A 60 10.79 -12.04 15.67
N ASN A 61 10.19 -13.21 15.89
CA ASN A 61 10.23 -14.31 14.93
C ASN A 61 9.39 -14.00 13.68
N LEU A 62 8.19 -13.42 13.85
CA LEU A 62 7.32 -13.03 12.73
C LEU A 62 7.91 -11.83 11.97
N ILE A 63 8.50 -10.86 12.68
CA ILE A 63 9.21 -9.73 12.10
C ILE A 63 10.37 -10.21 11.22
N LYS A 64 11.23 -11.08 11.74
CA LYS A 64 12.37 -11.63 10.98
C LYS A 64 11.94 -12.43 9.75
N LYS A 65 10.80 -13.13 9.84
CA LYS A 65 10.21 -13.86 8.71
C LYS A 65 9.53 -12.93 7.71
N GLY A 66 9.17 -11.70 8.09
CA GLY A 66 8.43 -10.73 7.26
C GLY A 66 6.95 -11.06 7.11
N VAL A 67 6.35 -11.80 8.06
CA VAL A 67 4.94 -12.26 8.00
C VAL A 67 4.04 -11.61 9.07
N VAL A 68 4.52 -10.58 9.75
CA VAL A 68 3.76 -9.90 10.81
C VAL A 68 2.44 -9.34 10.30
N LEU A 69 2.46 -8.63 9.15
CA LEU A 69 1.25 -8.04 8.59
C LEU A 69 0.27 -9.09 8.09
N ASP A 70 0.76 -10.23 7.57
CA ASP A 70 -0.11 -11.34 7.17
C ASP A 70 -0.90 -11.87 8.37
N MET A 71 -0.19 -12.18 9.46
CA MET A 71 -0.79 -12.67 10.69
C MET A 71 -1.75 -11.64 11.31
N LEU A 72 -1.39 -10.36 11.23
CA LEU A 72 -2.26 -9.29 11.70
C LEU A 72 -3.55 -9.23 10.88
N PHE A 73 -3.48 -9.21 9.56
CA PHE A 73 -4.66 -9.14 8.68
C PHE A 73 -5.57 -10.36 8.85
N GLU A 74 -5.02 -11.56 8.93
CA GLU A 74 -5.78 -12.78 9.23
C GLU A 74 -6.54 -12.69 10.56
N SER A 75 -6.00 -11.97 11.55
CA SER A 75 -6.63 -11.79 12.85
C SER A 75 -7.69 -10.70 12.87
N ILE A 76 -7.43 -9.56 12.21
CA ILE A 76 -8.30 -8.37 12.33
C ILE A 76 -9.41 -8.31 11.28
N ILE A 77 -9.25 -8.89 10.09
CA ILE A 77 -10.32 -8.88 9.08
C ILE A 77 -11.50 -9.71 9.59
N ALA A 78 -12.68 -9.10 9.65
CA ALA A 78 -13.85 -9.74 10.25
C ALA A 78 -14.49 -10.78 9.32
N ASP A 79 -14.49 -10.53 8.01
CA ASP A 79 -15.00 -11.44 6.99
C ASP A 79 -13.93 -12.45 6.55
N SER A 80 -14.07 -13.69 7.00
CA SER A 80 -13.14 -14.79 6.67
C SER A 80 -13.15 -15.21 5.20
N THR A 81 -14.06 -14.69 4.38
CA THR A 81 -14.07 -14.95 2.93
C THR A 81 -13.09 -14.03 2.18
N ILE A 82 -12.61 -12.96 2.82
CA ILE A 82 -11.62 -12.08 2.26
C ILE A 82 -10.23 -12.70 2.47
N ASN A 83 -9.57 -13.02 1.34
CA ASN A 83 -8.17 -13.42 1.38
C ASN A 83 -7.28 -12.17 1.43
N PRO A 84 -6.45 -11.96 2.47
CA PRO A 84 -5.57 -10.79 2.56
C PRO A 84 -4.62 -10.62 1.37
N ASP A 85 -4.23 -11.72 0.72
CA ASP A 85 -3.35 -11.68 -0.46
C ASP A 85 -3.98 -11.01 -1.68
N ASP A 86 -5.31 -10.91 -1.74
CA ASP A 86 -6.04 -10.29 -2.86
C ASP A 86 -6.23 -8.77 -2.67
N ILE A 87 -5.91 -8.24 -1.48
CA ILE A 87 -6.06 -6.81 -1.17
C ILE A 87 -5.02 -6.00 -1.95
N LEU A 88 -5.47 -4.96 -2.67
CA LEU A 88 -4.58 -4.02 -3.36
C LEU A 88 -3.68 -3.29 -2.35
N ILE A 89 -2.47 -2.92 -2.78
CA ILE A 89 -1.48 -2.28 -1.89
C ILE A 89 -2.03 -1.00 -1.26
N GLY A 90 -2.70 -0.15 -2.03
CA GLY A 90 -3.27 1.08 -1.48
C GLY A 90 -4.40 0.84 -0.49
N ASP A 91 -5.25 -0.17 -0.73
CA ASP A 91 -6.30 -0.58 0.21
C ASP A 91 -5.69 -1.19 1.48
N LYS A 92 -4.62 -1.98 1.34
CA LYS A 92 -3.82 -2.47 2.48
C LYS A 92 -3.30 -1.31 3.33
N ASN A 93 -2.80 -0.25 2.72
CA ASN A 93 -2.28 0.92 3.43
C ASN A 93 -3.38 1.61 4.26
N ALA A 94 -4.61 1.69 3.74
CA ALA A 94 -5.75 2.21 4.49
C ALA A 94 -6.10 1.32 5.70
N ILE A 95 -6.07 0.00 5.54
CA ILE A 95 -6.30 -0.94 6.64
C ILE A 95 -5.23 -0.80 7.74
N VAL A 96 -3.95 -0.72 7.35
CA VAL A 96 -2.82 -0.51 8.28
C VAL A 96 -3.00 0.80 9.05
N LEU A 97 -3.32 1.89 8.36
CA LEU A 97 -3.55 3.19 8.96
C LEU A 97 -4.72 3.17 9.95
N ALA A 98 -5.86 2.61 9.53
CA ALA A 98 -7.04 2.50 10.38
C ALA A 98 -6.77 1.62 11.61
N THR A 99 -6.11 0.48 11.44
CA THR A 99 -5.73 -0.41 12.55
C THR A 99 -4.85 0.31 13.57
N ARG A 100 -3.89 1.14 13.10
CA ARG A 100 -3.04 1.95 13.97
C ARG A 100 -3.84 3.00 14.75
N ILE A 101 -4.75 3.71 14.06
CA ILE A 101 -5.58 4.75 14.71
C ILE A 101 -6.53 4.12 15.74
N LEU A 102 -7.17 3.01 15.41
CA LEU A 102 -8.10 2.30 16.30
C LEU A 102 -7.41 1.72 17.53
N GLY A 103 -6.17 1.23 17.38
CA GLY A 103 -5.42 0.63 18.47
C GLY A 103 -4.75 1.63 19.40
N TYR A 104 -4.18 2.70 18.83
CA TYR A 104 -3.26 3.59 19.57
C TYR A 104 -3.59 5.08 19.43
N GLY A 105 -4.71 5.42 18.81
CA GLY A 105 -5.11 6.80 18.56
C GLY A 105 -4.41 7.42 17.34
N PRO A 106 -4.83 8.65 16.96
CA PRO A 106 -4.38 9.30 15.74
C PRO A 106 -2.99 9.95 15.84
N GLU A 107 -2.48 10.20 17.05
CA GLU A 107 -1.19 10.85 17.23
C GLU A 107 -0.04 9.88 16.91
N TYR A 108 0.86 10.31 16.04
CA TYR A 108 2.04 9.55 15.65
C TYR A 108 3.29 10.44 15.64
N LYS A 109 4.33 9.97 16.33
CA LYS A 109 5.59 10.70 16.45
C LYS A 109 6.55 10.24 15.36
N VAL A 110 7.02 11.18 14.56
CA VAL A 110 7.99 10.95 13.48
C VAL A 110 9.29 11.67 13.82
N LYS A 111 10.40 10.95 13.72
CA LYS A 111 11.74 11.52 13.86
C LYS A 111 12.23 11.99 12.50
N ILE A 112 12.52 13.27 12.38
CA ILE A 112 13.00 13.91 11.15
C ILE A 112 14.40 14.48 11.37
N PRO A 113 15.29 14.43 10.35
CA PRO A 113 16.56 15.14 10.41
C PRO A 113 16.33 16.65 10.38
N ALA A 114 16.94 17.37 11.32
CA ALA A 114 16.90 18.83 11.41
C ALA A 114 18.34 19.35 11.54
N GLY A 115 19.06 19.48 10.42
CA GLY A 115 20.49 19.75 10.40
C GLY A 115 21.28 18.58 10.99
N ASP A 116 22.08 18.84 12.04
CA ASP A 116 22.86 17.81 12.77
C ASP A 116 22.07 17.13 13.90
N GLU A 117 20.82 17.56 14.14
CA GLU A 117 19.96 17.04 15.20
C GLU A 117 18.80 16.24 14.61
N ILE A 118 18.13 15.44 15.46
CA ILE A 118 16.89 14.72 15.15
C ILE A 118 15.77 15.39 15.92
N GLU A 119 14.77 15.86 15.22
CA GLU A 119 13.57 16.43 15.82
C GLU A 119 12.41 15.44 15.78
N GLU A 120 11.58 15.45 16.84
CA GLU A 120 10.37 14.67 16.92
C GLU A 120 9.16 15.54 16.60
N VAL A 121 8.45 15.19 15.52
CA VAL A 121 7.23 15.87 15.08
C VAL A 121 6.03 14.96 15.30
N THR A 122 4.98 15.49 15.93
CA THR A 122 3.72 14.75 16.09
C THR A 122 2.83 14.98 14.87
N VAL A 123 2.45 13.89 14.22
CA VAL A 123 1.56 13.85 13.06
C VAL A 123 0.18 13.32 13.49
N ASP A 124 -0.87 14.01 13.08
CA ASP A 124 -2.25 13.55 13.25
C ASP A 124 -2.65 12.66 12.07
N LEU A 125 -2.62 11.35 12.26
CA LEU A 125 -2.93 10.34 11.25
C LEU A 125 -4.38 10.43 10.74
N SER A 126 -5.30 11.00 11.50
CA SER A 126 -6.70 11.20 11.07
C SER A 126 -6.85 12.20 9.92
N LYS A 127 -5.81 13.00 9.66
CA LYS A 127 -5.75 13.96 8.55
C LYS A 127 -5.19 13.38 7.26
N VAL A 128 -4.67 12.16 7.31
CA VAL A 128 -4.20 11.46 6.11
C VAL A 128 -5.40 11.18 5.21
N SER A 129 -5.34 11.66 3.97
CA SER A 129 -6.39 11.48 2.97
C SER A 129 -6.00 10.45 1.92
N THR A 130 -6.95 10.04 1.10
CA THR A 130 -6.66 9.29 -0.12
C THR A 130 -6.03 10.21 -1.18
N ASN A 131 -5.28 9.61 -2.12
CA ASN A 131 -4.83 10.33 -3.29
C ASN A 131 -6.01 10.63 -4.25
N ASP A 132 -5.82 11.66 -5.11
CA ASP A 132 -6.85 12.11 -6.05
C ASP A 132 -6.80 11.27 -7.33
N VAL A 133 -7.28 10.02 -7.26
CA VAL A 133 -7.42 9.16 -8.43
C VAL A 133 -8.82 9.36 -9.02
N ASP A 134 -8.88 9.59 -10.34
CA ASP A 134 -10.14 9.64 -11.07
C ASP A 134 -10.80 8.25 -11.08
N PRO A 135 -11.95 8.08 -10.41
CA PRO A 135 -12.59 6.76 -10.31
C PRO A 135 -13.02 6.17 -11.66
N SER A 136 -13.18 7.02 -12.70
CA SER A 136 -13.53 6.56 -14.05
C SER A 136 -12.39 5.83 -14.76
N LYS A 137 -11.16 5.98 -14.28
CA LYS A 137 -9.97 5.30 -14.79
C LYS A 137 -9.74 3.94 -14.16
N LEU A 138 -10.47 3.61 -13.10
CA LEU A 138 -10.36 2.33 -12.41
C LEU A 138 -11.15 1.25 -13.16
N ASN A 139 -10.65 0.01 -13.09
CA ASN A 139 -11.20 -1.11 -13.83
C ASN A 139 -11.34 -2.31 -12.91
N SER A 140 -12.55 -2.90 -12.89
CA SER A 140 -12.88 -4.06 -12.05
C SER A 140 -12.06 -5.33 -12.36
N ASP A 141 -11.50 -5.42 -13.57
CA ASP A 141 -10.61 -6.52 -13.93
C ASP A 141 -9.16 -6.26 -13.51
N ASN A 142 -8.89 -5.07 -12.93
CA ASN A 142 -7.55 -4.62 -12.59
C ASN A 142 -6.55 -4.70 -13.76
N VAL A 143 -6.99 -4.39 -14.98
CA VAL A 143 -6.18 -4.44 -16.20
C VAL A 143 -6.13 -3.07 -16.85
N TYR A 144 -4.92 -2.53 -17.01
CA TYR A 144 -4.66 -1.20 -17.55
C TYR A 144 -3.77 -1.27 -18.78
N SER A 145 -3.82 -0.23 -19.60
CA SER A 145 -2.99 -0.11 -20.79
C SER A 145 -2.13 1.13 -20.74
N PHE A 146 -0.88 1.00 -21.18
CA PHE A 146 0.07 2.10 -21.28
C PHE A 146 0.87 1.95 -22.57
N VAL A 147 1.12 3.08 -23.26
CA VAL A 147 1.99 3.13 -24.43
C VAL A 147 3.27 3.88 -24.05
N THR A 148 4.41 3.21 -24.17
CA THR A 148 5.69 3.82 -23.85
C THR A 148 6.00 5.00 -24.77
N PRO A 149 6.39 6.18 -24.23
CA PRO A 149 6.54 7.39 -25.05
C PRO A 149 7.69 7.33 -26.06
N VAL A 150 8.76 6.60 -25.76
CA VAL A 150 9.95 6.46 -26.63
C VAL A 150 9.88 5.18 -27.43
N GLY A 151 9.81 4.03 -26.78
CA GLY A 151 9.79 2.70 -27.42
C GLY A 151 8.52 2.40 -28.18
N LYS A 152 7.43 3.15 -27.97
CA LYS A 152 6.09 2.96 -28.58
C LYS A 152 5.47 1.58 -28.34
N ASN A 153 5.97 0.83 -27.36
CA ASN A 153 5.43 -0.47 -27.01
C ASN A 153 4.10 -0.33 -26.28
N LYS A 154 3.15 -1.21 -26.57
CA LYS A 154 1.85 -1.31 -25.90
C LYS A 154 1.95 -2.28 -24.74
N ILE A 155 1.82 -1.78 -23.50
CA ILE A 155 1.89 -2.58 -22.28
C ILE A 155 0.50 -2.76 -21.72
N LYS A 156 0.08 -4.00 -21.42
CA LYS A 156 -1.01 -4.26 -20.46
C LYS A 156 -0.40 -4.61 -19.11
N PHE A 157 -0.94 -4.05 -18.05
CA PHE A 157 -0.44 -4.26 -16.70
C PHE A 157 -1.57 -4.20 -15.67
N LYS A 158 -1.27 -4.60 -14.45
CA LYS A 158 -2.18 -4.54 -13.29
C LYS A 158 -1.55 -3.81 -12.11
N LEU A 159 -2.38 -3.32 -11.20
CA LEU A 159 -1.96 -2.86 -9.89
C LEU A 159 -1.67 -4.08 -9.00
N LEU A 160 -0.66 -3.96 -8.16
CA LEU A 160 -0.20 -5.07 -7.32
C LEU A 160 -1.08 -5.26 -6.09
N THR A 161 -1.25 -6.51 -5.70
CA THR A 161 -1.88 -6.93 -4.45
C THR A 161 -0.84 -7.18 -3.35
N HIS A 162 -1.32 -7.34 -2.12
CA HIS A 162 -0.48 -7.72 -0.97
C HIS A 162 0.26 -9.04 -1.20
N GLY A 163 -0.41 -10.06 -1.72
CA GLY A 163 0.21 -11.35 -2.01
C GLY A 163 1.29 -11.27 -3.08
N GLU A 164 1.14 -10.37 -4.06
CA GLU A 164 2.17 -10.13 -5.06
C GLU A 164 3.38 -9.38 -4.50
N GLU A 165 3.15 -8.41 -3.61
CA GLU A 165 4.24 -7.73 -2.88
C GLU A 165 5.10 -8.71 -2.09
N LYS A 166 4.48 -9.66 -1.38
CA LYS A 166 5.17 -10.74 -0.65
C LYS A 166 6.03 -11.59 -1.58
N LYS A 167 5.50 -11.96 -2.76
CA LYS A 167 6.25 -12.73 -3.76
C LYS A 167 7.43 -11.94 -4.31
N ILE A 168 7.24 -10.64 -4.60
CA ILE A 168 8.30 -9.74 -5.04
C ILE A 168 9.41 -9.66 -3.99
N GLU A 169 9.06 -9.46 -2.71
CA GLU A 169 10.03 -9.41 -1.62
C GLU A 169 10.81 -10.74 -1.48
N ALA A 170 10.13 -11.88 -1.60
CA ALA A 170 10.76 -13.19 -1.53
C ALA A 170 11.75 -13.39 -2.67
N ASP A 171 11.36 -13.05 -3.92
CA ASP A 171 12.22 -13.14 -5.10
C ASP A 171 13.44 -12.22 -4.98
N VAL A 172 13.23 -10.97 -4.55
CA VAL A 172 14.31 -9.99 -4.34
C VAL A 172 15.30 -10.48 -3.28
N LYS A 173 14.80 -10.99 -2.14
CA LYS A 173 15.65 -11.58 -1.08
C LYS A 173 16.43 -12.80 -1.57
N ALA A 174 15.81 -13.64 -2.38
CA ALA A 174 16.50 -14.81 -2.97
C ALA A 174 17.62 -14.37 -3.92
N MET A 175 17.37 -13.38 -4.79
CA MET A 175 18.38 -12.85 -5.71
C MET A 175 19.52 -12.14 -4.99
N GLN A 176 19.25 -11.40 -3.90
CA GLN A 176 20.28 -10.78 -3.06
C GLN A 176 21.24 -11.81 -2.45
N ARG A 177 20.70 -12.96 -1.99
CA ARG A 177 21.52 -14.04 -1.43
C ARG A 177 22.46 -14.67 -2.48
N LEU A 178 22.00 -14.75 -3.71
CA LEU A 178 22.80 -15.29 -4.83
C LEU A 178 23.84 -14.29 -5.34
N ASN A 179 23.51 -12.99 -5.30
CA ASN A 179 24.30 -11.88 -5.88
C ASN A 179 24.93 -11.02 -4.77
N LYS A 180 25.76 -11.61 -3.92
CA LYS A 180 26.44 -10.91 -2.83
C LYS A 180 27.26 -9.72 -3.38
N GLY A 181 26.79 -8.48 -3.12
CA GLY A 181 27.43 -7.23 -3.54
C GLY A 181 27.06 -6.72 -4.94
N GLY A 182 26.12 -7.35 -5.63
CA GLY A 182 25.55 -6.87 -6.91
C GLY A 182 24.33 -5.99 -6.75
N VAL A 183 23.82 -5.48 -7.87
CA VAL A 183 22.61 -4.68 -7.92
C VAL A 183 21.40 -5.53 -7.54
N THR A 184 20.58 -5.04 -6.60
CA THR A 184 19.31 -5.66 -6.23
C THR A 184 18.26 -5.37 -7.31
N PRO A 185 17.70 -6.37 -8.00
CA PRO A 185 16.78 -6.16 -9.13
C PRO A 185 15.32 -5.91 -8.68
N GLU A 186 15.11 -5.05 -7.71
CA GLU A 186 13.78 -4.81 -7.13
C GLU A 186 12.81 -4.25 -8.17
N LEU A 187 13.22 -3.20 -8.91
CA LEU A 187 12.38 -2.53 -9.89
C LEU A 187 11.97 -3.46 -11.05
N THR A 188 12.93 -4.20 -11.61
CA THR A 188 12.64 -5.15 -12.71
C THR A 188 11.83 -6.33 -12.24
N THR A 189 12.01 -6.79 -11.00
CA THR A 189 11.17 -7.82 -10.38
C THR A 189 9.74 -7.33 -10.26
N ARG A 190 9.53 -6.12 -9.72
CA ARG A 190 8.20 -5.50 -9.61
C ARG A 190 7.50 -5.42 -10.97
N TYR A 191 8.18 -4.98 -12.02
CA TYR A 191 7.61 -4.92 -13.37
C TYR A 191 7.20 -6.29 -13.90
N ARG A 192 7.92 -7.39 -13.59
CA ARG A 192 7.54 -8.74 -13.98
C ARG A 192 6.22 -9.20 -13.39
N TYR A 193 5.88 -8.73 -12.18
CA TYR A 193 4.60 -9.02 -11.55
C TYR A 193 3.47 -8.10 -12.04
N MET A 194 3.79 -6.89 -12.46
CA MET A 194 2.80 -5.93 -12.95
C MET A 194 2.42 -6.17 -14.42
N ILE A 195 3.41 -6.38 -15.31
CA ILE A 195 3.19 -6.43 -16.76
C ILE A 195 2.62 -7.78 -17.16
N GLN A 196 1.45 -7.75 -17.80
CA GLN A 196 0.73 -8.93 -18.28
C GLN A 196 0.99 -9.20 -19.76
N SER A 197 1.17 -8.16 -20.58
CA SER A 197 1.54 -8.33 -21.99
C SER A 197 2.33 -7.13 -22.51
N VAL A 198 3.12 -7.39 -23.55
CA VAL A 198 3.85 -6.35 -24.31
C VAL A 198 3.61 -6.60 -25.80
N ASP A 199 3.04 -5.60 -26.50
CA ASP A 199 2.69 -5.68 -27.93
C ASP A 199 1.85 -6.93 -28.26
N GLY A 200 0.95 -7.30 -27.33
CA GLY A 200 0.07 -8.45 -27.44
C GLY A 200 0.70 -9.80 -27.10
N LYS A 201 1.98 -9.83 -26.71
CA LYS A 201 2.66 -11.07 -26.25
C LYS A 201 2.53 -11.20 -24.73
N GLU A 202 1.99 -12.32 -24.26
CA GLU A 202 1.71 -12.59 -22.84
C GLU A 202 2.71 -13.59 -22.24
N ASP A 203 3.58 -14.16 -23.04
CA ASP A 203 4.56 -15.14 -22.57
C ASP A 203 5.65 -14.48 -21.72
N THR A 204 6.03 -15.16 -20.64
CA THR A 204 7.01 -14.68 -19.65
C THR A 204 8.34 -14.30 -20.29
N LYS A 205 8.80 -15.06 -21.31
CA LYS A 205 10.09 -14.81 -21.98
C LYS A 205 10.08 -13.45 -22.69
N SER A 206 9.01 -13.16 -23.45
CA SER A 206 8.84 -11.88 -24.16
C SER A 206 8.75 -10.69 -23.16
N ILE A 207 8.03 -10.87 -22.06
CA ILE A 207 7.91 -9.83 -21.02
C ILE A 207 9.27 -9.57 -20.35
N VAL A 208 9.99 -10.63 -19.96
CA VAL A 208 11.32 -10.49 -19.34
C VAL A 208 12.35 -9.90 -20.30
N ASP A 209 12.35 -10.30 -21.57
CA ASP A 209 13.22 -9.70 -22.60
C ASP A 209 12.92 -8.19 -22.76
N PHE A 210 11.65 -7.82 -22.81
CA PHE A 210 11.26 -6.42 -22.87
C PHE A 210 11.75 -5.63 -21.65
N ILE A 211 11.50 -6.11 -20.44
CA ILE A 211 11.88 -5.41 -19.20
C ILE A 211 13.40 -5.21 -19.14
N ASN A 212 14.17 -6.24 -19.47
CA ASN A 212 15.62 -6.19 -19.31
C ASN A 212 16.35 -5.45 -20.44
N ASN A 213 15.81 -5.49 -21.67
CA ASN A 213 16.57 -5.05 -22.85
C ASN A 213 15.92 -3.91 -23.65
N LYS A 214 14.62 -3.64 -23.48
CA LYS A 214 13.86 -2.71 -24.33
C LYS A 214 13.10 -1.64 -23.58
N PHE A 215 12.86 -1.83 -22.27
CA PHE A 215 12.14 -0.87 -21.44
C PHE A 215 13.07 0.28 -21.02
N LEU A 216 13.10 1.33 -21.84
CA LEU A 216 14.03 2.44 -21.70
C LEU A 216 13.81 3.22 -20.39
N ALA A 217 14.86 3.82 -19.84
CA ALA A 217 14.78 4.55 -18.57
C ALA A 217 13.73 5.69 -18.58
N ARG A 218 13.56 6.39 -19.70
CA ARG A 218 12.52 7.41 -19.85
C ARG A 218 11.12 6.78 -19.86
N ASP A 219 10.95 5.65 -20.53
CA ASP A 219 9.68 4.93 -20.58
C ASP A 219 9.30 4.37 -19.21
N THR A 220 10.27 3.82 -18.44
CA THR A 220 10.03 3.34 -17.09
C THR A 220 9.67 4.46 -16.13
N ARG A 221 10.25 5.68 -16.28
CA ARG A 221 9.87 6.84 -15.47
C ARG A 221 8.43 7.25 -15.72
N GLU A 222 8.05 7.39 -17.00
CA GLU A 222 6.68 7.77 -17.37
C GLU A 222 5.67 6.68 -17.00
N PHE A 223 6.04 5.41 -17.06
CA PHE A 223 5.22 4.31 -16.58
C PHE A 223 4.95 4.41 -15.06
N ARG A 224 5.98 4.67 -14.25
CA ARG A 224 5.80 4.89 -12.79
C ARG A 224 4.92 6.12 -12.51
N ASN A 225 5.11 7.22 -13.24
CA ASN A 225 4.26 8.39 -13.10
C ASN A 225 2.80 8.08 -13.44
N TYR A 226 2.57 7.29 -14.49
CA TYR A 226 1.24 6.86 -14.89
C TYR A 226 0.60 5.99 -13.81
N ILE A 227 1.32 4.99 -13.28
CA ILE A 227 0.84 4.14 -12.17
C ILE A 227 0.48 5.02 -10.96
N LYS A 228 1.36 5.92 -10.56
CA LYS A 228 1.09 6.84 -9.43
C LYS A 228 -0.19 7.66 -9.63
N GLY A 229 -0.54 7.99 -10.86
CA GLY A 229 -1.75 8.75 -11.21
C GLY A 229 -3.04 7.93 -11.26
N ILE A 230 -2.96 6.59 -11.29
CA ILE A 230 -4.14 5.71 -11.36
C ILE A 230 -4.26 4.75 -10.18
N GLN A 231 -3.21 4.55 -9.38
CA GLN A 231 -3.24 3.67 -8.24
C GLN A 231 -3.95 4.34 -7.06
N PRO A 232 -5.11 3.83 -6.62
CA PRO A 232 -5.74 4.31 -5.39
C PRO A 232 -4.83 4.01 -4.20
N ASP A 233 -4.60 4.99 -3.34
CA ASP A 233 -3.71 4.84 -2.18
C ASP A 233 -4.02 5.90 -1.11
N MET A 234 -3.44 5.74 0.07
CA MET A 234 -3.38 6.77 1.10
C MET A 234 -2.20 7.72 0.83
N LYS A 235 -2.40 9.03 1.00
CA LYS A 235 -1.29 10.01 0.97
C LYS A 235 -0.51 9.93 2.28
N MET A 236 0.34 8.89 2.40
CA MET A 236 1.17 8.67 3.58
C MET A 236 2.33 9.68 3.63
N GLU A 237 1.98 10.95 3.72
CA GLU A 237 2.90 12.07 3.82
C GLU A 237 2.28 13.16 4.70
N PHE A 238 3.11 13.98 5.33
CA PHE A 238 2.68 15.12 6.12
C PHE A 238 3.54 16.34 5.83
N GLU A 239 2.94 17.50 6.02
CA GLU A 239 3.64 18.78 5.92
C GLU A 239 4.07 19.26 7.31
N PHE A 240 5.26 19.76 7.42
CA PHE A 240 5.78 20.39 8.63
C PHE A 240 6.62 21.62 8.29
N ASN A 241 6.74 22.54 9.21
CA ASN A 241 7.66 23.65 9.08
C ASN A 241 9.02 23.19 9.62
N ASN A 242 10.00 23.05 8.73
CA ASN A 242 11.35 22.67 9.16
C ASN A 242 11.93 23.79 10.02
N PRO A 243 12.21 23.54 11.32
CA PRO A 243 12.67 24.60 12.23
C PRO A 243 14.09 25.09 11.88
N TYR A 244 14.85 24.32 11.12
CA TYR A 244 16.20 24.67 10.69
C TYR A 244 16.21 25.57 9.45
N SER A 245 15.43 25.19 8.41
CA SER A 245 15.35 25.99 7.18
C SER A 245 14.28 27.09 7.24
N GLY A 246 13.29 26.95 8.12
CA GLY A 246 12.08 27.79 8.18
C GLY A 246 11.12 27.55 7.02
N GLU A 247 11.40 26.57 6.15
CA GLU A 247 10.58 26.25 4.99
C GLU A 247 9.57 25.14 5.30
N ARG A 248 8.48 25.14 4.53
CA ARG A 248 7.47 24.08 4.58
C ARG A 248 7.94 22.88 3.76
N GLU A 249 8.08 21.76 4.40
CA GLU A 249 8.54 20.51 3.78
C GLU A 249 7.46 19.43 3.85
N VAL A 250 7.47 18.52 2.88
CA VAL A 250 6.63 17.33 2.83
C VAL A 250 7.49 16.10 3.06
N THR A 251 7.13 15.30 4.05
CA THR A 251 7.88 14.12 4.43
C THR A 251 6.96 12.89 4.47
N PRO A 252 7.40 11.73 3.96
CA PRO A 252 6.62 10.51 4.03
C PRO A 252 6.48 10.02 5.49
N ILE A 253 5.31 9.48 5.82
CA ILE A 253 5.05 8.79 7.08
C ILE A 253 5.59 7.35 6.94
N PRO A 254 6.59 6.94 7.74
CA PRO A 254 7.15 5.60 7.63
C PRO A 254 6.18 4.54 8.17
N MET A 255 5.79 3.58 7.32
CA MET A 255 4.90 2.46 7.66
C MET A 255 5.66 1.15 7.88
N GLY A 256 6.72 1.16 8.70
CA GLY A 256 7.40 -0.06 9.14
C GLY A 256 6.71 -0.72 10.32
N VAL A 257 7.32 -1.78 10.87
CA VAL A 257 6.83 -2.43 12.09
C VAL A 257 6.72 -1.43 13.25
N GLY A 258 7.65 -0.47 13.35
CA GLY A 258 7.60 0.62 14.33
C GLY A 258 6.39 1.55 14.20
N PHE A 259 5.64 1.50 13.10
CA PHE A 259 4.41 2.29 12.93
C PHE A 259 3.35 1.97 13.99
N PHE A 260 3.30 0.73 14.48
CA PHE A 260 2.36 0.31 15.51
C PHE A 260 2.84 0.61 16.94
N TRP A 261 4.11 1.03 17.14
CA TRP A 261 4.67 1.27 18.47
C TRP A 261 4.92 2.76 18.71
N PRO A 262 3.95 3.50 19.27
CA PRO A 262 4.16 4.90 19.57
C PRO A 262 5.13 5.06 20.74
N GLY A 263 6.34 5.52 20.46
CA GLY A 263 7.27 5.98 21.50
C GLY A 263 8.41 5.03 21.90
N GLU A 264 8.69 3.96 21.12
CA GLU A 264 9.94 3.19 21.25
C GLU A 264 11.01 3.58 20.23
#